data_24fa5210343807b5046fe8f8f7c8410e
#
_entry.id   24fa5210343807b5046fe8f8f7c8410e
#
_cell.length_a   1.000
_cell.length_b   1.000
_cell.length_c   1.000
_cell.angle_alpha   90.00
_cell.angle_beta   90.00
_cell.angle_gamma   90.00
#
_symmetry.space_group_name_H-M   'P 1'
#
loop_
_entity.id
_entity.type
_entity.pdbx_description
1 polymer ?
#
loop_
_entity_poly.entity_id
_entity_poly.type
_entity_poly.pdbx_seq_one_letter_code
_entity_poly.pdbx_strand_id
1 'polypeptide(L)'
;MNDSALTNVYRSGFFRRQNGTSARSASRIVPFVTELIAPQSVLDVGCGSGAWSKAFLENDVTSLRAVDGDYARAVLLIDEAHFTPVNLANFDGDLGTYDLVACIEVAEHLEPERAAGFVQLLCKHSPVILFSAAPPGQGGTHHVNEQPLSYWAEHFAQQGYRLFDIIRPVFWHDDAVQWWHRQNMVIFVDENNHRIIDILEQRHALTPALLDVIHPDAFKAKTRVSAVADNALNRIRRRFGA
;
A
#
# COMPACT_ATOMS: atom_id res chain seq x y z
N MET A 1 -4.62 15.98 11.34
CA MET A 1 -5.82 16.54 10.68
C MET A 1 -7.06 16.02 11.42
N ASN A 2 -8.15 16.80 11.53
CA ASN A 2 -9.38 16.29 12.15
C ASN A 2 -10.23 15.52 11.12
N ASP A 3 -11.11 14.62 11.57
CA ASP A 3 -11.93 13.75 10.69
C ASP A 3 -12.76 14.52 9.64
N SER A 4 -13.19 15.75 9.92
CA SER A 4 -13.94 16.57 8.97
C SER A 4 -13.11 17.06 7.78
N ALA A 5 -11.80 17.25 7.95
CA ALA A 5 -10.90 17.62 6.86
C ALA A 5 -10.61 16.42 5.96
N LEU A 6 -10.39 15.23 6.54
CA LEU A 6 -10.20 13.98 5.80
C LEU A 6 -11.43 13.59 4.98
N THR A 7 -12.65 13.76 5.52
CA THR A 7 -13.92 13.53 4.81
C THR A 7 -14.03 14.39 3.55
N ASN A 8 -13.48 15.63 3.55
CA ASN A 8 -13.47 16.49 2.37
C ASN A 8 -12.47 16.06 1.29
N VAL A 9 -11.36 15.46 1.67
CA VAL A 9 -10.32 14.94 0.76
C VAL A 9 -10.79 13.63 0.11
N TYR A 10 -11.34 12.72 0.91
CA TYR A 10 -11.74 11.36 0.48
C TYR A 10 -13.23 11.27 0.15
N ARG A 11 -13.70 12.09 -0.82
CA ARG A 11 -15.09 12.03 -1.30
C ARG A 11 -15.36 10.75 -2.11
N SER A 12 -16.63 10.36 -2.20
CA SER A 12 -17.10 9.16 -2.93
C SER A 12 -16.60 9.04 -4.39
N GLY A 13 -16.26 10.16 -5.03
CA GLY A 13 -15.66 10.19 -6.37
C GLY A 13 -14.21 9.73 -6.44
N PHE A 14 -13.42 9.93 -5.35
CA PHE A 14 -12.06 9.42 -5.21
C PHE A 14 -12.07 7.89 -5.16
N PHE A 15 -12.84 7.32 -4.25
CA PHE A 15 -12.93 5.87 -4.08
C PHE A 15 -13.49 5.15 -5.32
N ARG A 16 -14.46 5.74 -6.03
CA ARG A 16 -14.99 5.11 -7.26
C ARG A 16 -13.95 4.92 -8.36
N ARG A 17 -12.98 5.84 -8.51
CA ARG A 17 -11.89 5.67 -9.47
C ARG A 17 -10.85 4.66 -8.98
N GLN A 18 -10.57 4.67 -7.69
CA GLN A 18 -9.57 3.79 -7.07
C GLN A 18 -10.08 2.36 -6.97
N ASN A 19 -11.38 2.13 -6.71
CA ASN A 19 -11.96 0.80 -6.54
C ASN A 19 -11.69 -0.14 -7.71
N GLY A 20 -11.88 0.32 -8.95
CA GLY A 20 -11.65 -0.52 -10.13
C GLY A 20 -10.18 -0.88 -10.36
N THR A 21 -9.26 0.02 -10.00
CA THR A 21 -7.81 -0.18 -10.17
C THR A 21 -7.22 -1.01 -9.05
N SER A 22 -7.56 -0.72 -7.80
CA SER A 22 -7.12 -1.50 -6.63
C SER A 22 -7.70 -2.91 -6.64
N ALA A 23 -8.98 -3.09 -6.96
CA ALA A 23 -9.61 -4.41 -7.05
C ALA A 23 -8.93 -5.29 -8.12
N ARG A 24 -8.54 -4.71 -9.27
CA ARG A 24 -7.82 -5.46 -10.32
C ARG A 24 -6.43 -5.89 -9.84
N SER A 25 -5.69 -5.01 -9.19
CA SER A 25 -4.39 -5.36 -8.61
C SER A 25 -4.54 -6.42 -7.52
N ALA A 26 -5.51 -6.26 -6.62
CA ALA A 26 -5.77 -7.19 -5.53
C ALA A 26 -6.13 -8.59 -6.07
N SER A 27 -6.99 -8.69 -7.11
CA SER A 27 -7.36 -9.97 -7.70
C SER A 27 -6.19 -10.74 -8.34
N ARG A 28 -5.07 -10.07 -8.62
CA ARG A 28 -3.84 -10.70 -9.14
C ARG A 28 -2.86 -11.04 -8.04
N ILE A 29 -2.66 -10.12 -7.08
CA ILE A 29 -1.62 -10.24 -6.07
C ILE A 29 -2.08 -11.09 -4.88
N VAL A 30 -3.32 -10.95 -4.42
CA VAL A 30 -3.80 -11.66 -3.23
C VAL A 30 -3.76 -13.18 -3.40
N PRO A 31 -4.22 -13.81 -4.53
CA PRO A 31 -4.07 -15.25 -4.69
C PRO A 31 -2.62 -15.74 -4.58
N PHE A 32 -1.66 -14.98 -5.13
CA PHE A 32 -0.24 -15.28 -5.01
C PHE A 32 0.25 -15.20 -3.56
N VAL A 33 -0.16 -14.15 -2.83
CA VAL A 33 0.23 -13.96 -1.42
C VAL A 33 -0.40 -15.03 -0.55
N THR A 34 -1.67 -15.38 -0.75
CA THR A 34 -2.36 -16.43 0.03
C THR A 34 -1.81 -17.82 -0.27
N GLU A 35 -1.44 -18.14 -1.52
CA GLU A 35 -0.73 -19.38 -1.85
C GLU A 35 0.62 -19.47 -1.12
N LEU A 36 1.33 -18.35 -1.02
CA LEU A 36 2.70 -18.30 -0.47
C LEU A 36 2.72 -18.36 1.06
N ILE A 37 1.85 -17.61 1.72
CA ILE A 37 1.86 -17.39 3.18
C ILE A 37 0.82 -18.25 3.90
N ALA A 38 -0.31 -18.56 3.21
CA ALA A 38 -1.48 -19.25 3.72
C ALA A 38 -2.06 -18.62 5.00
N PRO A 39 -2.31 -17.29 5.04
CA PRO A 39 -2.83 -16.63 6.22
C PRO A 39 -4.29 -17.02 6.45
N GLN A 40 -4.64 -17.37 7.68
CA GLN A 40 -6.05 -17.60 8.09
C GLN A 40 -6.69 -16.30 8.58
N SER A 41 -5.88 -15.38 9.07
CA SER A 41 -6.31 -14.09 9.61
C SER A 41 -5.53 -12.93 8.99
N VAL A 42 -6.25 -11.85 8.60
CA VAL A 42 -5.67 -10.66 7.96
C VAL A 42 -6.19 -9.39 8.64
N LEU A 43 -5.28 -8.46 8.92
CA LEU A 43 -5.60 -7.08 9.27
C LEU A 43 -5.24 -6.18 8.08
N ASP A 44 -6.24 -5.50 7.52
CA ASP A 44 -6.07 -4.53 6.43
C ASP A 44 -6.05 -3.11 7.01
N VAL A 45 -4.87 -2.51 7.08
CA VAL A 45 -4.63 -1.19 7.69
C VAL A 45 -4.63 -0.12 6.61
N GLY A 46 -5.59 0.82 6.71
CA GLY A 46 -5.86 1.82 5.68
C GLY A 46 -6.62 1.21 4.50
N CYS A 47 -7.64 0.42 4.81
CA CYS A 47 -8.36 -0.41 3.83
C CYS A 47 -9.08 0.38 2.72
N GLY A 48 -9.31 1.68 2.90
CA GLY A 48 -10.10 2.50 1.98
C GLY A 48 -11.50 1.90 1.77
N SER A 49 -11.79 1.52 0.54
CA SER A 49 -13.05 0.85 0.21
C SER A 49 -13.09 -0.65 0.56
N GLY A 50 -12.02 -1.23 1.08
CA GLY A 50 -11.92 -2.66 1.36
C GLY A 50 -11.71 -3.53 0.10
N ALA A 51 -11.14 -2.98 -0.98
CA ALA A 51 -10.90 -3.75 -2.20
C ALA A 51 -9.89 -4.89 -1.99
N TRP A 52 -8.85 -4.66 -1.20
CA TRP A 52 -7.87 -5.69 -0.80
C TRP A 52 -8.48 -6.66 0.21
N SER A 53 -9.19 -6.14 1.22
CA SER A 53 -9.96 -6.94 2.17
C SER A 53 -10.88 -7.94 1.48
N LYS A 54 -11.66 -7.47 0.49
CA LYS A 54 -12.55 -8.32 -0.30
C LYS A 54 -11.80 -9.44 -1.02
N ALA A 55 -10.68 -9.12 -1.65
CA ALA A 55 -9.86 -10.13 -2.32
C ALA A 55 -9.31 -11.18 -1.34
N PHE A 56 -8.92 -10.80 -0.14
CA PHE A 56 -8.51 -11.76 0.89
C PHE A 56 -9.66 -12.69 1.31
N LEU A 57 -10.86 -12.15 1.52
CA LEU A 57 -12.06 -12.98 1.84
C LEU A 57 -12.43 -13.95 0.70
N GLU A 58 -12.18 -13.55 -0.56
CA GLU A 58 -12.40 -14.40 -1.74
C GLU A 58 -11.31 -15.45 -1.94
N ASN A 59 -10.23 -15.44 -1.13
CA ASN A 59 -9.08 -16.34 -1.21
C ASN A 59 -8.79 -17.01 0.15
N ASP A 60 -9.81 -17.63 0.72
CA ASP A 60 -9.76 -18.55 1.88
C ASP A 60 -9.30 -17.92 3.21
N VAL A 61 -9.21 -16.59 3.33
CA VAL A 61 -9.02 -15.92 4.62
C VAL A 61 -10.32 -15.99 5.41
N THR A 62 -10.28 -16.61 6.59
CA THR A 62 -11.46 -16.87 7.42
C THR A 62 -11.73 -15.80 8.47
N SER A 63 -10.70 -15.05 8.88
CA SER A 63 -10.79 -13.95 9.82
C SER A 63 -10.18 -12.68 9.23
N LEU A 64 -10.98 -11.63 9.07
CA LEU A 64 -10.52 -10.36 8.52
C LEU A 64 -11.02 -9.20 9.38
N ARG A 65 -10.11 -8.27 9.66
CA ARG A 65 -10.45 -6.93 10.16
C ARG A 65 -9.87 -5.90 9.22
N ALA A 66 -10.68 -4.93 8.83
CA ALA A 66 -10.30 -3.78 8.03
C ALA A 66 -10.40 -2.51 8.88
N VAL A 67 -9.38 -1.66 8.83
CA VAL A 67 -9.38 -0.39 9.59
C VAL A 67 -9.03 0.79 8.69
N ASP A 68 -9.76 1.88 8.85
CA ASP A 68 -9.53 3.17 8.19
C ASP A 68 -10.32 4.27 8.93
N GLY A 69 -10.21 5.53 8.52
CA GLY A 69 -11.07 6.59 9.02
C GLY A 69 -12.56 6.29 8.76
N ASP A 70 -13.45 6.81 9.60
CA ASP A 70 -14.91 6.55 9.50
C ASP A 70 -15.51 6.95 8.12
N TYR A 71 -14.82 7.83 7.38
CA TYR A 71 -15.18 8.20 6.00
C TYR A 71 -15.23 7.01 5.03
N ALA A 72 -14.46 5.95 5.29
CA ALA A 72 -14.39 4.76 4.45
C ALA A 72 -15.68 3.93 4.51
N ARG A 73 -16.44 4.00 5.61
CA ARG A 73 -17.71 3.30 5.84
C ARG A 73 -18.70 3.45 4.68
N ALA A 74 -18.79 4.66 4.13
CA ALA A 74 -19.74 4.98 3.05
C ALA A 74 -19.43 4.31 1.69
N VAL A 75 -18.27 3.68 1.55
CA VAL A 75 -17.77 3.14 0.27
C VAL A 75 -17.30 1.70 0.35
N LEU A 76 -17.55 1.01 1.46
CA LEU A 76 -17.09 -0.36 1.70
C LEU A 76 -17.62 -1.34 0.65
N LEU A 77 -16.73 -2.22 0.18
CA LEU A 77 -17.01 -3.36 -0.70
C LEU A 77 -17.12 -4.69 0.08
N ILE A 78 -16.94 -4.64 1.39
CA ILE A 78 -17.03 -5.73 2.35
C ILE A 78 -18.18 -5.47 3.34
N ASP A 79 -18.59 -6.50 4.07
CA ASP A 79 -19.55 -6.35 5.15
C ASP A 79 -18.96 -5.42 6.23
N GLU A 80 -19.80 -4.50 6.73
CA GLU A 80 -19.42 -3.55 7.78
C GLU A 80 -18.97 -4.24 9.07
N ALA A 81 -19.40 -5.47 9.32
CA ALA A 81 -18.96 -6.28 10.45
C ALA A 81 -17.43 -6.51 10.47
N HIS A 82 -16.77 -6.45 9.32
CA HIS A 82 -15.30 -6.52 9.21
C HIS A 82 -14.61 -5.19 9.43
N PHE A 83 -15.32 -4.07 9.45
CA PHE A 83 -14.74 -2.74 9.50
C PHE A 83 -14.73 -2.14 10.90
N THR A 84 -13.63 -1.51 11.26
CA THR A 84 -13.49 -0.73 12.50
C THR A 84 -12.91 0.64 12.16
N PRO A 85 -13.61 1.75 12.47
CA PRO A 85 -13.10 3.08 12.23
C PRO A 85 -11.94 3.39 13.17
N VAL A 86 -10.82 3.84 12.58
CA VAL A 86 -9.58 4.17 13.30
C VAL A 86 -8.94 5.40 12.66
N ASN A 87 -8.53 6.38 13.45
CA ASN A 87 -7.70 7.48 12.95
C ASN A 87 -6.21 7.09 13.02
N LEU A 88 -5.66 6.60 11.91
CA LEU A 88 -4.28 6.12 11.82
C LEU A 88 -3.21 7.18 12.13
N ALA A 89 -3.55 8.47 12.03
CA ALA A 89 -2.61 9.55 12.33
C ALA A 89 -2.17 9.58 13.81
N ASN A 90 -2.99 9.07 14.72
CA ASN A 90 -2.73 9.11 16.17
C ASN A 90 -3.13 7.82 16.90
N PHE A 91 -3.45 6.74 16.19
CA PHE A 91 -3.84 5.48 16.81
C PHE A 91 -2.60 4.68 17.23
N ASP A 92 -2.56 4.30 18.51
CA ASP A 92 -1.53 3.44 19.12
C ASP A 92 -2.15 2.28 19.91
N GLY A 93 -3.44 2.01 19.67
CA GLY A 93 -4.21 0.98 20.36
C GLY A 93 -3.82 -0.45 19.99
N ASP A 94 -4.69 -1.37 20.38
CA ASP A 94 -4.57 -2.79 20.08
C ASP A 94 -5.69 -3.23 19.13
N LEU A 95 -5.31 -3.87 18.04
CA LEU A 95 -6.23 -4.41 17.04
C LEU A 95 -6.26 -5.97 17.06
N GLY A 96 -5.51 -6.60 17.95
CA GLY A 96 -5.30 -8.05 18.00
C GLY A 96 -4.08 -8.50 17.19
N THR A 97 -3.92 -9.81 17.04
CA THR A 97 -2.81 -10.42 16.28
C THR A 97 -3.35 -11.20 15.09
N TYR A 98 -2.63 -11.14 13.98
CA TYR A 98 -3.01 -11.72 12.69
C TYR A 98 -1.85 -12.45 12.05
N ASP A 99 -2.15 -13.37 11.13
CA ASP A 99 -1.12 -14.05 10.34
C ASP A 99 -0.47 -13.10 9.32
N LEU A 100 -1.22 -12.10 8.86
CA LEU A 100 -0.77 -11.11 7.89
C LEU A 100 -1.38 -9.73 8.21
N VAL A 101 -0.56 -8.69 8.17
CA VAL A 101 -1.02 -7.30 8.01
C VAL A 101 -0.84 -6.89 6.56
N ALA A 102 -1.88 -6.35 5.94
CA ALA A 102 -1.81 -5.62 4.67
C ALA A 102 -1.84 -4.11 4.95
N CYS A 103 -0.88 -3.37 4.41
CA CYS A 103 -0.81 -1.91 4.50
C CYS A 103 -0.32 -1.38 3.15
N ILE A 104 -1.26 -0.94 2.30
CA ILE A 104 -1.01 -0.74 0.87
C ILE A 104 -1.35 0.68 0.47
N GLU A 105 -0.32 1.49 0.13
CA GLU A 105 -0.43 2.91 -0.24
C GLU A 105 -1.13 3.73 0.88
N VAL A 106 -0.57 3.69 2.09
CA VAL A 106 -1.12 4.34 3.30
C VAL A 106 -0.10 5.23 3.98
N ALA A 107 1.13 4.76 4.15
CA ALA A 107 2.14 5.41 4.99
C ALA A 107 2.54 6.80 4.47
N GLU A 108 2.43 7.04 3.17
CA GLU A 108 2.65 8.34 2.52
C GLU A 108 1.62 9.41 2.87
N HIS A 109 0.47 9.02 3.44
CA HIS A 109 -0.57 9.95 3.89
C HIS A 109 -0.39 10.39 5.35
N LEU A 110 0.54 9.78 6.08
CA LEU A 110 0.83 10.11 7.47
C LEU A 110 2.02 11.06 7.55
N GLU A 111 1.98 12.00 8.51
CA GLU A 111 3.09 12.94 8.72
C GLU A 111 4.42 12.19 8.99
N PRO A 112 5.57 12.71 8.57
CA PRO A 112 6.86 12.02 8.70
C PRO A 112 7.19 11.59 10.14
N GLU A 113 6.79 12.39 11.13
CA GLU A 113 7.01 12.11 12.54
C GLU A 113 6.27 10.86 13.03
N ARG A 114 5.24 10.44 12.28
CA ARG A 114 4.44 9.25 12.58
C ARG A 114 5.11 7.95 12.09
N ALA A 115 6.03 8.04 11.14
CA ALA A 115 6.55 6.88 10.39
C ALA A 115 7.05 5.74 11.30
N ALA A 116 7.95 6.04 12.26
CA ALA A 116 8.50 5.03 13.16
C ALA A 116 7.40 4.36 14.01
N GLY A 117 6.51 5.17 14.64
CA GLY A 117 5.41 4.66 15.45
C GLY A 117 4.37 3.89 14.61
N PHE A 118 4.16 4.27 13.34
CA PHE A 118 3.26 3.55 12.45
C PHE A 118 3.83 2.19 12.05
N VAL A 119 5.11 2.09 11.71
CA VAL A 119 5.76 0.80 11.45
C VAL A 119 5.71 -0.08 12.71
N GLN A 120 6.00 0.48 13.90
CA GLN A 120 5.86 -0.26 15.15
C GLN A 120 4.43 -0.78 15.37
N LEU A 121 3.40 0.03 15.04
CA LEU A 121 2.00 -0.40 15.09
C LEU A 121 1.76 -1.61 14.18
N LEU A 122 2.23 -1.60 12.91
CA LEU A 122 2.07 -2.73 11.99
C LEU A 122 2.74 -3.99 12.54
N CYS A 123 3.99 -3.87 13.00
CA CYS A 123 4.79 -4.98 13.55
C CYS A 123 4.19 -5.60 14.82
N LYS A 124 3.49 -4.80 15.64
CA LYS A 124 2.77 -5.28 16.84
C LYS A 124 1.68 -6.30 16.50
N HIS A 125 1.10 -6.22 15.31
CA HIS A 125 -0.12 -6.96 14.96
C HIS A 125 0.11 -8.19 14.10
N SER A 126 1.29 -8.36 13.46
CA SER A 126 1.59 -9.56 12.67
C SER A 126 3.09 -9.75 12.44
N PRO A 127 3.59 -10.98 12.43
CA PRO A 127 4.96 -11.27 12.03
C PRO A 127 5.19 -11.19 10.51
N VAL A 128 4.15 -10.92 9.70
CA VAL A 128 4.26 -10.80 8.23
C VAL A 128 3.48 -9.58 7.76
N ILE A 129 4.14 -8.68 7.07
CA ILE A 129 3.54 -7.44 6.59
C ILE A 129 3.64 -7.36 5.05
N LEU A 130 2.51 -7.32 4.35
CA LEU A 130 2.44 -6.92 2.95
C LEU A 130 2.35 -5.39 2.92
N PHE A 131 3.38 -4.74 2.39
CA PHE A 131 3.55 -3.30 2.48
C PHE A 131 3.79 -2.65 1.13
N SER A 132 3.20 -1.49 0.92
CA SER A 132 3.62 -0.53 -0.11
C SER A 132 3.37 0.90 0.35
N ALA A 133 4.22 1.80 -0.11
CA ALA A 133 4.07 3.25 0.08
C ALA A 133 4.65 4.00 -1.12
N ALA A 134 4.09 5.15 -1.44
CA ALA A 134 4.50 5.98 -2.56
C ALA A 134 5.93 6.52 -2.37
N PRO A 135 6.86 6.29 -3.32
CA PRO A 135 8.18 6.90 -3.32
C PRO A 135 8.13 8.37 -3.77
N PRO A 136 9.20 9.15 -3.51
CA PRO A 136 9.29 10.55 -3.90
C PRO A 136 8.97 10.78 -5.38
N GLY A 137 8.03 11.68 -5.64
CA GLY A 137 7.58 12.05 -6.99
C GLY A 137 6.49 11.15 -7.56
N GLN A 138 6.00 10.14 -6.84
CA GLN A 138 4.82 9.38 -7.30
C GLN A 138 3.61 10.28 -7.44
N GLY A 139 3.41 11.17 -6.48
CA GLY A 139 2.25 12.07 -6.45
C GLY A 139 0.95 11.31 -6.22
N GLY A 140 0.02 11.97 -5.61
CA GLY A 140 -1.29 11.44 -5.26
C GLY A 140 -2.08 12.47 -4.47
N THR A 141 -3.28 12.09 -4.07
CA THR A 141 -4.12 12.95 -3.24
C THR A 141 -3.62 12.89 -1.80
N HIS A 142 -3.15 14.02 -1.28
CA HIS A 142 -2.70 14.15 0.10
C HIS A 142 -1.50 13.28 0.47
N HIS A 143 -0.53 13.13 -0.44
CA HIS A 143 0.77 12.58 -0.10
C HIS A 143 1.61 13.64 0.61
N VAL A 144 1.83 13.46 1.91
CA VAL A 144 2.61 14.37 2.76
C VAL A 144 3.98 13.80 3.12
N ASN A 145 4.19 12.49 2.90
CA ASN A 145 5.38 11.75 3.30
C ASN A 145 5.78 10.70 2.25
N GLU A 146 6.02 11.14 1.01
CA GLU A 146 6.58 10.25 -0.01
C GLU A 146 8.05 9.95 0.34
N GLN A 147 8.34 8.68 0.63
CA GLN A 147 9.69 8.23 1.02
C GLN A 147 10.13 7.04 0.17
N PRO A 148 11.44 6.89 -0.10
CA PRO A 148 11.95 5.72 -0.80
C PRO A 148 11.72 4.45 0.00
N LEU A 149 11.68 3.29 -0.66
CA LEU A 149 11.49 2.01 0.02
C LEU A 149 12.59 1.72 1.06
N SER A 150 13.82 2.17 0.79
CA SER A 150 14.95 2.07 1.73
C SER A 150 14.66 2.73 3.09
N TYR A 151 13.96 3.87 3.11
CA TYR A 151 13.54 4.53 4.33
C TYR A 151 12.60 3.66 5.17
N TRP A 152 11.58 3.07 4.54
CA TRP A 152 10.65 2.16 5.22
C TRP A 152 11.34 0.89 5.68
N ALA A 153 12.24 0.32 4.83
CA ALA A 153 13.02 -0.87 5.17
C ALA A 153 13.88 -0.66 6.43
N GLU A 154 14.46 0.53 6.61
CA GLU A 154 15.20 0.87 7.82
C GLU A 154 14.31 0.87 9.08
N HIS A 155 13.11 1.45 9.00
CA HIS A 155 12.16 1.41 10.13
C HIS A 155 11.71 -0.01 10.47
N PHE A 156 11.45 -0.86 9.47
CA PHE A 156 11.12 -2.26 9.70
C PHE A 156 12.30 -3.05 10.27
N ALA A 157 13.52 -2.81 9.80
CA ALA A 157 14.73 -3.46 10.33
C ALA A 157 14.95 -3.11 11.81
N GLN A 158 14.65 -1.88 12.24
CA GLN A 158 14.69 -1.47 13.66
C GLN A 158 13.68 -2.23 14.52
N GLN A 159 12.64 -2.82 13.92
CA GLN A 159 11.68 -3.70 14.59
C GLN A 159 12.03 -5.20 14.48
N GLY A 160 13.19 -5.55 13.89
CA GLY A 160 13.60 -6.93 13.68
C GLY A 160 12.92 -7.62 12.49
N TYR A 161 12.51 -6.86 11.45
CA TYR A 161 11.90 -7.41 10.24
C TYR A 161 12.85 -7.36 9.06
N ARG A 162 12.86 -8.43 8.27
CA ARG A 162 13.58 -8.53 7.00
C ARG A 162 12.66 -8.25 5.83
N LEU A 163 13.17 -7.55 4.81
CA LEU A 163 12.49 -7.30 3.54
C LEU A 163 12.69 -8.47 2.57
N PHE A 164 11.60 -8.88 1.92
CA PHE A 164 11.59 -9.85 0.83
C PHE A 164 10.90 -9.27 -0.40
N ASP A 165 11.64 -9.16 -1.49
CA ASP A 165 11.16 -8.66 -2.77
C ASP A 165 10.72 -9.81 -3.67
N ILE A 166 9.53 -10.31 -3.45
CA ILE A 166 8.95 -11.38 -4.27
C ILE A 166 7.79 -10.89 -5.14
N ILE A 167 7.13 -9.81 -4.74
CA ILE A 167 5.96 -9.29 -5.46
C ILE A 167 6.40 -8.56 -6.73
N ARG A 168 7.37 -7.64 -6.60
CA ARG A 168 7.83 -6.80 -7.71
C ARG A 168 8.33 -7.62 -8.89
N PRO A 169 9.24 -8.59 -8.74
CA PRO A 169 9.73 -9.38 -9.88
C PRO A 169 8.63 -10.19 -10.57
N VAL A 170 7.66 -10.72 -9.82
CA VAL A 170 6.57 -11.54 -10.37
C VAL A 170 5.59 -10.69 -11.18
N PHE A 171 5.23 -9.52 -10.69
CA PHE A 171 4.20 -8.68 -11.29
C PHE A 171 4.73 -7.50 -12.11
N TRP A 172 6.05 -7.32 -12.24
CA TRP A 172 6.67 -6.17 -12.89
C TRP A 172 6.12 -5.87 -14.28
N HIS A 173 5.76 -6.90 -15.04
CA HIS A 173 5.23 -6.81 -16.40
C HIS A 173 3.74 -7.14 -16.52
N ASP A 174 3.02 -7.33 -15.41
CA ASP A 174 1.59 -7.62 -15.43
C ASP A 174 0.76 -6.32 -15.53
N ASP A 175 0.29 -5.99 -16.72
CA ASP A 175 -0.50 -4.78 -16.98
C ASP A 175 -1.89 -4.79 -16.31
N ALA A 176 -2.33 -5.93 -15.76
CA ALA A 176 -3.52 -6.00 -14.92
C ALA A 176 -3.28 -5.40 -13.52
N VAL A 177 -2.02 -5.33 -13.08
CA VAL A 177 -1.61 -4.71 -11.82
C VAL A 177 -1.19 -3.27 -12.08
N GLN A 178 -1.66 -2.34 -11.27
CA GLN A 178 -1.27 -0.93 -11.38
C GLN A 178 0.23 -0.75 -11.18
N TRP A 179 0.87 0.14 -11.95
CA TRP A 179 2.32 0.30 -11.95
C TRP A 179 2.90 0.66 -10.57
N TRP A 180 2.16 1.40 -9.74
CA TRP A 180 2.60 1.74 -8.39
C TRP A 180 2.61 0.52 -7.46
N HIS A 181 1.65 -0.40 -7.55
CA HIS A 181 1.69 -1.66 -6.81
C HIS A 181 2.83 -2.57 -7.29
N ARG A 182 3.09 -2.62 -8.62
CA ARG A 182 4.22 -3.35 -9.20
C ARG A 182 5.57 -2.81 -8.75
N GLN A 183 5.65 -1.49 -8.49
CA GLN A 183 6.87 -0.79 -8.09
C GLN A 183 7.12 -0.86 -6.58
N ASN A 184 6.08 -0.71 -5.76
CA ASN A 184 6.23 -0.39 -4.35
C ASN A 184 6.06 -1.59 -3.42
N MET A 185 5.35 -2.65 -3.87
CA MET A 185 4.89 -3.70 -2.98
C MET A 185 5.95 -4.73 -2.67
N VAL A 186 6.16 -4.97 -1.37
CA VAL A 186 7.12 -5.94 -0.81
C VAL A 186 6.50 -6.64 0.41
N ILE A 187 7.20 -7.67 0.90
CA ILE A 187 6.84 -8.35 2.15
C ILE A 187 7.94 -8.10 3.18
N PHE A 188 7.54 -7.72 4.39
CA PHE A 188 8.41 -7.71 5.57
C PHE A 188 8.04 -8.88 6.48
N VAL A 189 9.05 -9.56 7.03
CA VAL A 189 8.87 -10.74 7.90
C VAL A 189 9.73 -10.60 9.13
N ASP A 190 9.13 -10.82 10.31
CA ASP A 190 9.84 -10.90 11.59
C ASP A 190 10.96 -11.96 11.48
N GLU A 191 12.17 -11.60 11.87
CA GLU A 191 13.37 -12.46 11.79
C GLU A 191 13.21 -13.79 12.55
N ASN A 192 12.30 -13.87 13.52
CA ASN A 192 11.98 -15.09 14.25
C ASN A 192 10.95 -15.98 13.54
N ASN A 193 10.30 -15.53 12.47
CA ASN A 193 9.35 -16.32 11.70
C ASN A 193 10.07 -17.18 10.64
N HIS A 194 10.88 -18.13 11.11
CA HIS A 194 11.70 -19.00 10.25
C HIS A 194 10.88 -19.74 9.21
N ARG A 195 9.63 -20.16 9.54
CA ARG A 195 8.74 -20.86 8.60
C ARG A 195 8.49 -20.03 7.33
N ILE A 196 8.14 -18.78 7.46
CA ILE A 196 7.84 -17.92 6.31
C ILE A 196 9.14 -17.52 5.60
N ILE A 197 10.21 -17.26 6.36
CA ILE A 197 11.52 -16.95 5.80
C ILE A 197 12.00 -18.09 4.88
N ASP A 198 11.94 -19.34 5.33
CA ASP A 198 12.36 -20.51 4.55
C ASP A 198 11.54 -20.65 3.25
N ILE A 199 10.22 -20.42 3.31
CA ILE A 199 9.36 -20.44 2.12
C ILE A 199 9.79 -19.35 1.12
N LEU A 200 10.04 -18.15 1.60
CA LEU A 200 10.40 -17.02 0.74
C LEU A 200 11.81 -17.19 0.14
N GLU A 201 12.76 -17.69 0.91
CA GLU A 201 14.14 -17.99 0.43
C GLU A 201 14.15 -19.11 -0.61
N GLN A 202 13.35 -20.15 -0.45
CA GLN A 202 13.17 -21.22 -1.45
C GLN A 202 12.56 -20.70 -2.77
N ARG A 203 11.76 -19.68 -2.74
CA ARG A 203 11.19 -19.01 -3.92
C ARG A 203 12.14 -17.94 -4.49
N HIS A 204 13.40 -17.88 -4.04
CA HIS A 204 14.38 -16.87 -4.44
C HIS A 204 13.94 -15.43 -4.20
N ALA A 205 13.11 -15.21 -3.18
CA ALA A 205 12.74 -13.88 -2.70
C ALA A 205 13.95 -13.25 -2.01
N LEU A 206 14.80 -12.63 -2.78
CA LEU A 206 16.02 -12.02 -2.29
C LEU A 206 15.72 -10.65 -1.66
N THR A 207 16.48 -10.29 -0.64
CA THR A 207 16.62 -8.87 -0.30
C THR A 207 17.31 -8.20 -1.47
N PRO A 208 16.66 -7.29 -2.21
CA PRO A 208 17.26 -6.76 -3.43
C PRO A 208 18.47 -5.89 -3.11
N ALA A 209 19.51 -5.97 -3.94
CA ALA A 209 20.63 -5.05 -3.88
C ALA A 209 20.22 -3.60 -4.17
N LEU A 210 19.12 -3.41 -4.90
CA LEU A 210 18.53 -2.13 -5.24
C LEU A 210 17.09 -2.07 -4.72
N LEU A 211 16.86 -1.32 -3.65
CA LEU A 211 15.53 -1.12 -3.07
C LEU A 211 14.72 -0.07 -3.85
N ASP A 212 15.35 1.07 -4.10
CA ASP A 212 14.70 2.26 -4.66
C ASP A 212 14.71 2.21 -6.19
N VAL A 213 13.79 1.43 -6.75
CA VAL A 213 13.62 1.31 -8.20
C VAL A 213 12.39 2.09 -8.66
N ILE A 214 12.45 2.60 -9.88
CA ILE A 214 11.32 3.30 -10.52
C ILE A 214 10.83 2.48 -11.70
N HIS A 215 9.56 2.16 -11.71
CA HIS A 215 8.93 1.43 -12.81
C HIS A 215 8.89 2.31 -14.07
N PRO A 216 9.19 1.77 -15.28
CA PRO A 216 9.13 2.55 -16.52
C PRO A 216 7.79 3.24 -16.77
N ASP A 217 6.68 2.66 -16.32
CA ASP A 217 5.35 3.26 -16.48
C ASP A 217 5.12 4.46 -15.54
N ALA A 218 5.81 4.52 -14.38
CA ALA A 218 5.84 5.73 -13.55
C ALA A 218 6.46 6.90 -14.31
N PHE A 219 7.60 6.67 -14.96
CA PHE A 219 8.25 7.67 -15.80
C PHE A 219 7.34 8.12 -16.96
N LYS A 220 6.70 7.18 -17.67
CA LYS A 220 5.75 7.50 -18.77
C LYS A 220 4.56 8.32 -18.26
N ALA A 221 3.99 7.99 -17.10
CA ALA A 221 2.89 8.73 -16.52
C ALA A 221 3.27 10.19 -16.23
N LYS A 222 4.46 10.42 -15.69
CA LYS A 222 4.96 11.77 -15.36
C LYS A 222 5.34 12.59 -16.59
N THR A 223 6.02 11.98 -17.56
CA THR A 223 6.44 12.68 -18.80
C THR A 223 5.26 13.04 -19.69
N ARG A 224 4.19 12.24 -19.73
CA ARG A 224 2.97 12.59 -20.45
C ARG A 224 2.29 13.82 -19.87
N VAL A 225 2.25 13.96 -18.56
CA VAL A 225 1.65 15.14 -17.88
C VAL A 225 2.53 16.37 -18.15
N SER A 226 3.85 16.27 -18.06
CA SER A 226 4.76 17.39 -18.37
C SER A 226 4.68 17.80 -19.85
N ALA A 227 4.65 16.84 -20.77
CA ALA A 227 4.48 17.12 -22.20
C ALA A 227 3.15 17.83 -22.53
N VAL A 228 2.06 17.47 -21.85
CA VAL A 228 0.78 18.17 -22.01
C VAL A 228 0.83 19.58 -21.42
N ALA A 229 1.45 19.75 -20.26
CA ALA A 229 1.64 21.06 -19.64
C ALA A 229 2.55 21.97 -20.49
N ASP A 230 3.67 21.46 -21.00
CA ASP A 230 4.59 22.18 -21.87
C ASP A 230 3.93 22.56 -23.20
N ASN A 231 3.14 21.67 -23.79
CA ASN A 231 2.36 21.99 -24.99
C ASN A 231 1.29 23.05 -24.72
N ALA A 232 0.63 23.02 -23.57
CA ALA A 232 -0.34 24.05 -23.17
C ALA A 232 0.36 25.40 -22.96
N LEU A 233 1.48 25.43 -22.24
CA LEU A 233 2.31 26.63 -22.03
C LEU A 233 2.84 27.20 -23.35
N ASN A 234 3.32 26.36 -24.27
CA ASN A 234 3.79 26.76 -25.57
C ASN A 234 2.65 27.31 -26.46
N ARG A 235 1.43 26.77 -26.38
CA ARG A 235 0.26 27.35 -27.04
C ARG A 235 -0.12 28.71 -26.47
N ILE A 236 -0.04 28.88 -25.16
CA ILE A 236 -0.28 30.17 -24.50
C ILE A 236 0.78 31.20 -24.92
N ARG A 237 2.06 30.84 -24.86
CA ARG A 237 3.16 31.72 -25.30
C ARG A 237 3.01 32.15 -26.77
N ARG A 238 2.67 31.21 -27.67
CA ARG A 238 2.42 31.53 -29.10
C ARG A 238 1.21 32.43 -29.32
N ARG A 239 0.21 32.38 -28.45
CA ARG A 239 -1.03 33.16 -28.57
C ARG A 239 -0.89 34.59 -28.03
N PHE A 240 0.01 34.80 -27.09
CA PHE A 240 0.20 36.09 -26.39
C PHE A 240 1.56 36.76 -26.69
N GLY A 241 2.36 36.24 -27.60
CA GLY A 241 3.52 36.94 -28.18
C GLY A 241 4.62 37.24 -27.16
N ALA A 242 5.01 36.28 -26.32
CA ALA A 242 6.18 36.36 -25.45
C ALA A 242 7.32 35.52 -26.02
#